data_b2ba0188dcdd625e7f102d58b1f8d698
#
_entry.id   b2ba0188dcdd625e7f102d58b1f8d698
#
_cell.length_a   1.000
_cell.length_b   1.000
_cell.length_c   1.000
_cell.angle_alpha   90.00
_cell.angle_beta   90.00
_cell.angle_gamma   90.00
#
_symmetry.space_group_name_H-M   'P 1'
#
loop_
_entity.id
_entity.type
_entity.pdbx_description
1 polymer ?
#
loop_
_entity_poly.entity_id
_entity_poly.type
_entity_poly.pdbx_seq_one_letter_code
_entity_poly.pdbx_strand_id
1 'polypeptide(L)'
;MTPQATIGFEDQESEGTLEEILGTPVTKAIDLSIRLEDEKLRQLENRLYYEITRYISFTEPRRSNVAQWRMDFELMPTGRSSRWRGSSDVPAPLTHITVNSHHSRLNQQIVKAVPPFTAVAKSPRALDYANDIEEAMTSRLEDAGWELAADEVHCELPQVGNVGLRLTYEIEIEHVPRHKWDIDEDYYKLLVEANKEPIDAFWEAIEKDEDGFPKAYLEWDDIETYSGVRFKVIPWEDMVLFPATVRDPENAYGIGERVMIRGEDLKIGVKEGKYFKDAVDRVLMYTSQLIPQDRLERYDAQGISPTSYGTVGSGARDTDYEDYLCYELCWKMDANNDGKMEWVIITFHHQSKTILRLQYLPYEHGEPYYTLFRYFPRVRELFGMSVAEKMATFQDAATAVLNQIIDHADLALNLFGNFFYDSTSGLDPNKFELQLGRPIKLDSIEGIKFIDIQPLPQEHYQVYQLFKEIGDLITSTSNPTLGKVAEGSKTLGEVQLVAAASGMQFEETASRVARTWAKVWEQVRQLEAQYAQNGVVKFRRKI
;
A
#
# COMPACT_ATOMS: atom_id res chain seq x y z
N MET A 1 3.36 38.02 29.18
CA MET A 1 4.53 37.31 29.73
C MET A 1 4.19 35.81 29.59
N THR A 2 4.67 35.23 28.54
CA THR A 2 4.53 33.80 28.21
C THR A 2 5.73 33.06 28.78
N PRO A 3 5.57 31.99 29.56
CA PRO A 3 6.72 31.22 30.02
C PRO A 3 7.23 30.32 28.87
N GLN A 4 8.47 30.55 28.48
CA GLN A 4 9.26 29.59 27.72
C GLN A 4 9.60 28.42 28.65
N ALA A 5 9.15 27.21 28.31
CA ALA A 5 9.56 26.01 29.00
C ALA A 5 10.98 25.64 28.53
N THR A 6 11.96 26.01 29.33
CA THR A 6 13.35 25.59 29.18
C THR A 6 13.57 24.38 30.08
N ILE A 7 13.83 23.21 29.51
CA ILE A 7 14.32 22.08 30.30
C ILE A 7 15.79 22.34 30.58
N GLY A 8 16.09 22.72 31.83
CA GLY A 8 17.44 22.98 32.28
C GLY A 8 18.23 21.68 32.46
N PHE A 9 19.37 21.59 31.78
CA PHE A 9 20.54 20.86 32.24
C PHE A 9 21.55 21.87 32.74
N GLU A 10 22.22 21.54 33.86
CA GLU A 10 23.16 22.39 34.57
C GLU A 10 24.24 22.92 33.64
N ASP A 11 24.41 24.24 33.72
CA ASP A 11 25.46 25.02 33.02
C ASP A 11 26.84 24.52 33.46
N GLN A 12 27.58 23.96 32.49
CA GLN A 12 29.03 24.10 32.48
C GLN A 12 29.36 25.10 31.38
N GLU A 13 29.69 26.32 31.82
CA GLU A 13 30.23 27.36 30.95
C GLU A 13 31.54 26.87 30.31
N SER A 14 31.51 26.63 29.01
CA SER A 14 32.67 26.62 28.15
C SER A 14 32.46 27.70 27.09
N GLU A 15 33.21 28.80 27.20
CA GLU A 15 33.33 29.80 26.16
C GLU A 15 33.95 29.18 24.89
N GLY A 16 33.12 28.64 24.03
CA GLY A 16 33.44 28.26 22.65
C GLY A 16 32.97 29.37 21.71
N THR A 17 33.81 29.82 20.81
CA THR A 17 33.49 30.80 19.79
C THR A 17 32.33 30.30 18.89
N LEU A 18 31.47 31.22 18.44
CA LEU A 18 30.32 30.94 17.58
C LEU A 18 30.64 30.11 16.31
N GLU A 19 31.87 30.10 15.87
CA GLU A 19 32.36 29.26 14.75
C GLU A 19 32.54 27.79 15.12
N GLU A 20 32.80 27.46 16.38
CA GLU A 20 32.86 26.06 16.86
C GLU A 20 31.46 25.46 17.06
N ILE A 21 30.45 26.31 17.28
CA ILE A 21 29.04 25.85 17.49
C ILE A 21 28.33 25.61 16.15
N LEU A 22 28.74 26.30 15.09
CA LEU A 22 28.17 26.17 13.73
C LEU A 22 28.92 25.18 12.81
N GLY A 23 30.07 24.69 13.25
CA GLY A 23 31.01 23.92 12.41
C GLY A 23 31.07 22.41 12.67
N THR A 24 30.24 21.83 13.50
CA THR A 24 30.17 20.38 13.59
C THR A 24 29.09 19.87 12.61
N PRO A 25 29.51 19.22 11.49
CA PRO A 25 28.57 18.49 10.70
C PRO A 25 27.94 17.44 11.61
N VAL A 26 26.63 17.53 11.73
CA VAL A 26 25.77 16.58 12.42
C VAL A 26 26.18 15.18 12.01
N THR A 27 26.58 14.43 13.02
CA THR A 27 26.70 12.97 13.00
C THR A 27 27.59 12.41 11.88
N LYS A 28 28.84 12.07 12.23
CA LYS A 28 29.48 10.91 11.60
C LYS A 28 28.45 9.78 11.66
N ALA A 29 27.89 9.41 10.49
CA ALA A 29 27.02 8.27 10.40
C ALA A 29 27.78 7.10 11.05
N ILE A 30 27.24 6.59 12.15
CA ILE A 30 27.83 5.43 12.81
C ILE A 30 27.76 4.33 11.77
N ASP A 31 28.89 3.77 11.36
CA ASP A 31 28.93 2.64 10.44
C ASP A 31 28.32 1.42 11.16
N LEU A 32 27.04 1.18 10.89
CA LEU A 32 26.28 0.06 11.43
C LEU A 32 26.45 -1.21 10.58
N SER A 33 27.29 -1.19 9.54
CA SER A 33 27.49 -2.31 8.64
C SER A 33 28.16 -3.49 9.37
N ILE A 34 27.65 -4.69 9.11
CA ILE A 34 28.16 -5.93 9.66
C ILE A 34 28.91 -6.65 8.55
N ARG A 35 30.17 -7.01 8.81
CA ARG A 35 30.97 -7.87 7.93
C ARG A 35 31.12 -9.24 8.56
N LEU A 36 30.49 -10.24 7.96
CA LEU A 36 30.61 -11.62 8.36
C LEU A 36 31.77 -12.28 7.61
N GLU A 37 32.33 -13.35 8.19
CA GLU A 37 33.24 -14.27 7.50
C GLU A 37 32.50 -14.93 6.32
N ASP A 38 33.23 -15.20 5.23
CA ASP A 38 32.66 -15.72 3.97
C ASP A 38 31.83 -17.00 4.18
N GLU A 39 32.24 -17.88 5.09
CA GLU A 39 31.50 -19.11 5.36
C GLU A 39 30.17 -18.84 6.04
N LYS A 40 30.14 -17.96 7.06
CA LYS A 40 28.91 -17.56 7.76
C LYS A 40 27.98 -16.78 6.84
N LEU A 41 28.54 -15.93 5.98
CA LEU A 41 27.77 -15.18 5.00
C LEU A 41 27.04 -16.14 4.05
N ARG A 42 27.74 -17.14 3.47
CA ARG A 42 27.13 -18.14 2.60
C ARG A 42 26.07 -19.00 3.32
N GLN A 43 26.30 -19.34 4.58
CA GLN A 43 25.30 -20.06 5.37
C GLN A 43 24.03 -19.21 5.56
N LEU A 44 24.18 -17.92 5.84
CA LEU A 44 23.05 -16.98 5.96
C LEU A 44 22.32 -16.80 4.61
N GLU A 45 23.04 -16.61 3.51
CA GLU A 45 22.49 -16.52 2.14
C GLU A 45 21.66 -17.76 1.79
N ASN A 46 22.18 -18.95 2.05
CA ASN A 46 21.45 -20.19 1.79
C ASN A 46 20.21 -20.33 2.69
N ARG A 47 20.31 -19.94 3.96
CA ARG A 47 19.18 -19.98 4.90
C ARG A 47 18.07 -19.02 4.45
N LEU A 48 18.41 -17.79 4.09
CA LEU A 48 17.45 -16.78 3.59
C LEU A 48 16.76 -17.27 2.31
N TYR A 49 17.53 -17.79 1.36
CA TYR A 49 16.96 -18.36 0.14
C TYR A 49 15.95 -19.48 0.43
N TYR A 50 16.30 -20.40 1.33
CA TYR A 50 15.42 -21.50 1.72
C TYR A 50 14.15 -21.01 2.41
N GLU A 51 14.27 -20.11 3.38
CA GLU A 51 13.12 -19.59 4.13
C GLU A 51 12.18 -18.76 3.23
N ILE A 52 12.72 -17.93 2.34
CA ILE A 52 11.93 -17.15 1.38
C ILE A 52 11.20 -18.10 0.42
N THR A 53 11.88 -19.06 -0.16
CA THR A 53 11.27 -20.05 -1.08
C THR A 53 10.17 -20.84 -0.37
N ARG A 54 10.41 -21.25 0.87
CA ARG A 54 9.42 -21.95 1.69
C ARG A 54 8.19 -21.07 1.99
N TYR A 55 8.41 -19.79 2.31
CA TYR A 55 7.33 -18.84 2.56
C TYR A 55 6.45 -18.64 1.31
N ILE A 56 7.06 -18.44 0.14
CA ILE A 56 6.35 -18.30 -1.13
C ILE A 56 5.47 -19.54 -1.38
N SER A 57 6.05 -20.74 -1.29
CA SER A 57 5.30 -21.99 -1.50
C SER A 57 4.18 -22.18 -0.46
N PHE A 58 4.41 -21.79 0.79
CA PHE A 58 3.40 -21.89 1.85
C PHE A 58 2.22 -20.94 1.63
N THR A 59 2.48 -19.74 1.09
CA THR A 59 1.46 -18.69 0.89
C THR A 59 0.76 -18.77 -0.47
N GLU A 60 1.24 -19.58 -1.41
CA GLU A 60 0.70 -19.68 -2.77
C GLU A 60 -0.80 -19.93 -2.84
N PRO A 61 -1.41 -20.87 -2.09
CA PRO A 61 -2.85 -21.08 -2.14
C PRO A 61 -3.65 -19.84 -1.71
N ARG A 62 -3.12 -19.08 -0.74
CA ARG A 62 -3.75 -17.84 -0.29
C ARG A 62 -3.61 -16.73 -1.33
N ARG A 63 -2.48 -16.65 -2.03
CA ARG A 63 -2.25 -15.66 -3.10
C ARG A 63 -3.29 -15.78 -4.20
N SER A 64 -3.56 -17.00 -4.66
CA SER A 64 -4.61 -17.28 -5.64
C SER A 64 -6.01 -16.84 -5.15
N ASN A 65 -6.34 -17.10 -3.88
CA ASN A 65 -7.61 -16.66 -3.30
C ASN A 65 -7.70 -15.13 -3.20
N VAL A 66 -6.62 -14.47 -2.80
CA VAL A 66 -6.56 -13.00 -2.70
C VAL A 66 -6.76 -12.36 -4.07
N ALA A 67 -6.13 -12.88 -5.11
CA ALA A 67 -6.34 -12.40 -6.48
C ALA A 67 -7.82 -12.44 -6.86
N GLN A 68 -8.51 -13.55 -6.52
CA GLN A 68 -9.93 -13.68 -6.75
C GLN A 68 -10.78 -12.68 -5.95
N TRP A 69 -10.48 -12.47 -4.66
CA TRP A 69 -11.20 -11.49 -3.84
C TRP A 69 -11.03 -10.07 -4.33
N ARG A 70 -9.86 -9.73 -4.90
CA ARG A 70 -9.63 -8.44 -5.55
C ARG A 70 -10.46 -8.29 -6.84
N MET A 71 -10.53 -9.33 -7.67
CA MET A 71 -11.39 -9.34 -8.85
C MET A 71 -12.87 -9.14 -8.47
N ASP A 72 -13.33 -9.81 -7.41
CA ASP A 72 -14.70 -9.67 -6.91
C ASP A 72 -14.97 -8.24 -6.37
N PHE A 73 -13.95 -7.62 -5.75
CA PHE A 73 -14.04 -6.23 -5.29
C PHE A 73 -14.06 -5.24 -6.44
N GLU A 74 -13.20 -5.40 -7.44
CA GLU A 74 -13.12 -4.55 -8.64
C GLU A 74 -14.26 -4.80 -9.64
N LEU A 75 -15.17 -5.71 -9.34
CA LEU A 75 -16.31 -6.09 -10.20
C LEU A 75 -15.86 -6.58 -11.59
N MET A 76 -14.74 -7.29 -11.64
CA MET A 76 -14.22 -7.83 -12.89
C MET A 76 -14.95 -9.13 -13.26
N PRO A 77 -15.36 -9.30 -14.55
CA PRO A 77 -15.91 -10.54 -15.03
C PRO A 77 -14.91 -11.68 -14.87
N THR A 78 -15.32 -12.76 -14.22
CA THR A 78 -14.41 -13.89 -13.92
C THR A 78 -14.57 -15.07 -14.86
N GLY A 79 -15.58 -15.06 -15.73
CA GLY A 79 -15.91 -16.16 -16.63
C GLY A 79 -16.48 -17.39 -15.92
N ARG A 80 -16.55 -17.39 -14.59
CA ARG A 80 -17.00 -18.56 -13.80
C ARG A 80 -18.49 -18.87 -13.95
N SER A 81 -19.30 -17.85 -14.19
CA SER A 81 -20.74 -17.99 -14.39
C SER A 81 -21.12 -18.21 -15.85
N SER A 82 -20.22 -18.03 -16.78
CA SER A 82 -20.43 -18.19 -18.22
C SER A 82 -20.66 -19.67 -18.57
N ARG A 83 -21.87 -19.98 -19.05
CA ARG A 83 -22.29 -21.36 -19.37
C ARG A 83 -22.15 -21.72 -20.85
N TRP A 84 -22.25 -20.72 -21.72
CA TRP A 84 -22.12 -20.85 -23.17
C TRP A 84 -21.55 -19.56 -23.76
N ARG A 85 -21.09 -19.61 -24.97
CA ARG A 85 -20.53 -18.43 -25.65
C ARG A 85 -21.62 -17.37 -25.84
N GLY A 86 -21.44 -16.19 -25.22
CA GLY A 86 -22.40 -15.09 -25.25
C GLY A 86 -23.36 -15.06 -24.06
N SER A 87 -23.19 -15.96 -23.06
CA SER A 87 -23.89 -15.84 -21.78
C SER A 87 -23.39 -14.67 -20.98
N SER A 88 -24.22 -14.15 -20.10
CA SER A 88 -23.91 -13.03 -19.21
C SER A 88 -22.81 -13.38 -18.22
N ASP A 89 -21.93 -12.42 -17.94
CA ASP A 89 -20.89 -12.52 -16.92
C ASP A 89 -20.78 -11.19 -16.14
N VAL A 90 -21.89 -10.85 -15.50
CA VAL A 90 -22.01 -9.64 -14.66
C VAL A 90 -21.78 -10.01 -13.21
N PRO A 91 -20.75 -9.50 -12.54
CA PRO A 91 -20.49 -9.78 -11.14
C PRO A 91 -21.54 -9.11 -10.24
N ALA A 92 -22.05 -9.83 -9.24
CA ALA A 92 -22.89 -9.22 -8.20
C ALA A 92 -22.03 -8.31 -7.32
N PRO A 93 -22.46 -7.08 -6.96
CA PRO A 93 -21.62 -6.12 -6.25
C PRO A 93 -21.59 -6.32 -4.72
N LEU A 94 -21.74 -7.54 -4.20
CA LEU A 94 -21.88 -7.76 -2.76
C LEU A 94 -20.56 -7.47 -2.02
N THR A 95 -19.45 -8.03 -2.51
CA THR A 95 -18.12 -7.83 -1.92
C THR A 95 -17.72 -6.36 -1.97
N HIS A 96 -17.93 -5.70 -3.10
CA HIS A 96 -17.63 -4.28 -3.29
C HIS A 96 -18.35 -3.40 -2.27
N ILE A 97 -19.68 -3.56 -2.14
CA ILE A 97 -20.49 -2.75 -1.23
C ILE A 97 -20.07 -2.98 0.23
N THR A 98 -19.83 -4.24 0.59
CA THR A 98 -19.53 -4.60 1.97
C THR A 98 -18.14 -4.11 2.40
N VAL A 99 -17.13 -4.30 1.55
CA VAL A 99 -15.76 -3.83 1.80
C VAL A 99 -15.74 -2.30 1.93
N ASN A 100 -16.39 -1.57 1.03
CA ASN A 100 -16.47 -0.10 1.09
C ASN A 100 -17.19 0.40 2.35
N SER A 101 -18.21 -0.32 2.80
CA SER A 101 -18.88 -0.01 4.07
C SER A 101 -17.92 -0.14 5.26
N HIS A 102 -17.12 -1.21 5.29
CA HIS A 102 -16.14 -1.43 6.35
C HIS A 102 -14.99 -0.41 6.29
N HIS A 103 -14.48 -0.08 5.10
CA HIS A 103 -13.48 0.96 4.88
C HIS A 103 -13.96 2.32 5.43
N SER A 104 -15.14 2.76 4.99
CA SER A 104 -15.71 4.05 5.42
C SER A 104 -15.92 4.13 6.95
N ARG A 105 -16.33 3.03 7.57
CA ARG A 105 -16.54 2.97 9.03
C ARG A 105 -15.23 2.99 9.80
N LEU A 106 -14.17 2.30 9.32
CA LEU A 106 -12.83 2.37 9.92
C LEU A 106 -12.28 3.79 9.87
N ASN A 107 -12.37 4.44 8.70
CA ASN A 107 -11.91 5.81 8.55
C ASN A 107 -12.68 6.78 9.45
N GLN A 108 -14.00 6.59 9.58
CA GLN A 108 -14.81 7.42 10.47
C GLN A 108 -14.39 7.27 11.94
N GLN A 109 -14.03 6.07 12.39
CA GLN A 109 -13.70 5.83 13.79
C GLN A 109 -12.24 6.13 14.13
N ILE A 110 -11.31 5.97 13.20
CA ILE A 110 -9.88 6.09 13.48
C ILE A 110 -9.31 7.39 12.89
N VAL A 111 -9.53 7.66 11.59
CA VAL A 111 -8.90 8.81 10.92
C VAL A 111 -9.61 10.12 11.27
N LYS A 112 -10.94 10.11 11.37
CA LYS A 112 -11.72 11.33 11.71
C LYS A 112 -11.80 11.63 13.19
N ALA A 113 -11.20 10.82 14.05
CA ALA A 113 -11.06 11.12 15.46
C ALA A 113 -10.03 12.26 15.64
N VAL A 114 -10.40 13.34 16.30
CA VAL A 114 -9.51 14.49 16.58
C VAL A 114 -9.47 14.71 18.09
N PRO A 115 -8.32 14.54 18.73
CA PRO A 115 -7.05 14.03 18.22
C PRO A 115 -7.12 12.53 17.85
N PRO A 116 -6.22 12.03 16.97
CA PRO A 116 -6.23 10.64 16.53
C PRO A 116 -5.86 9.66 17.64
N PHE A 117 -5.24 10.14 18.71
CA PHE A 117 -4.88 9.36 19.91
C PHE A 117 -4.88 10.27 21.13
N THR A 118 -4.93 9.67 22.31
CA THR A 118 -4.80 10.38 23.58
C THR A 118 -3.55 9.92 24.30
N ALA A 119 -2.69 10.87 24.69
CA ALA A 119 -1.48 10.57 25.44
C ALA A 119 -1.80 10.32 26.91
N VAL A 120 -1.51 9.14 27.41
CA VAL A 120 -1.72 8.77 28.81
C VAL A 120 -0.40 8.78 29.57
N ALA A 121 -0.28 9.68 30.53
CA ALA A 121 0.89 9.79 31.36
C ALA A 121 1.05 8.57 32.29
N LYS A 122 2.19 7.90 32.24
CA LYS A 122 2.52 6.76 33.12
C LYS A 122 3.22 7.19 34.43
N SER A 123 3.60 8.46 34.54
CA SER A 123 4.23 9.00 35.75
C SER A 123 3.64 10.38 36.10
N PRO A 124 3.68 10.80 37.37
CA PRO A 124 3.19 12.12 37.76
C PRO A 124 3.89 13.29 37.03
N ARG A 125 5.17 13.14 36.72
CA ARG A 125 5.95 14.14 35.97
C ARG A 125 5.51 14.24 34.49
N ALA A 126 5.04 13.13 33.91
CA ALA A 126 4.61 13.11 32.52
C ALA A 126 3.22 13.75 32.33
N LEU A 127 2.44 13.95 33.39
CA LEU A 127 1.12 14.58 33.33
C LEU A 127 1.16 16.00 32.78
N ASP A 128 2.19 16.78 33.18
CA ASP A 128 2.32 18.18 32.77
C ASP A 128 2.65 18.32 31.28
N TYR A 129 3.25 17.28 30.67
CA TYR A 129 3.69 17.28 29.26
C TYR A 129 2.78 16.46 28.34
N ALA A 130 1.77 15.76 28.85
CA ALA A 130 0.95 14.85 28.05
C ALA A 130 0.24 15.57 26.89
N ASN A 131 -0.31 16.75 27.16
CA ASN A 131 -1.00 17.54 26.14
C ASN A 131 -0.03 18.10 25.09
N ASP A 132 1.16 18.54 25.51
CA ASP A 132 2.17 19.06 24.60
C ASP A 132 2.70 17.95 23.67
N ILE A 133 2.88 16.75 24.20
CA ILE A 133 3.26 15.57 23.41
C ILE A 133 2.15 15.20 22.42
N GLU A 134 0.88 15.24 22.83
CA GLU A 134 -0.26 14.95 21.96
C GLU A 134 -0.34 15.96 20.80
N GLU A 135 -0.20 17.26 21.09
CA GLU A 135 -0.20 18.32 20.07
C GLU A 135 1.00 18.20 19.13
N ALA A 136 2.21 17.97 19.64
CA ALA A 136 3.41 17.81 18.86
C ALA A 136 3.34 16.58 17.95
N MET A 137 2.93 15.45 18.48
CA MET A 137 2.79 14.21 17.72
C MET A 137 1.70 14.31 16.64
N THR A 138 0.58 14.97 16.94
CA THR A 138 -0.49 15.19 15.95
C THR A 138 0.03 15.99 14.77
N SER A 139 0.77 17.08 15.02
CA SER A 139 1.39 17.88 13.96
C SER A 139 2.40 17.06 13.13
N ARG A 140 3.24 16.26 13.78
CA ARG A 140 4.22 15.41 13.08
C ARG A 140 3.56 14.31 12.24
N LEU A 141 2.49 13.73 12.72
CA LEU A 141 1.70 12.75 11.96
C LEU A 141 1.03 13.37 10.73
N GLU A 142 0.47 14.59 10.88
CA GLU A 142 -0.09 15.35 9.74
C GLU A 142 1.01 15.62 8.68
N ASP A 143 2.19 16.08 9.09
CA ASP A 143 3.33 16.33 8.19
C ASP A 143 3.83 15.05 7.50
N ALA A 144 3.76 13.92 8.20
CA ALA A 144 4.12 12.60 7.67
C ALA A 144 3.06 12.00 6.72
N GLY A 145 1.88 12.60 6.60
CA GLY A 145 0.79 12.11 5.75
C GLY A 145 0.16 10.80 6.24
N TRP A 146 0.10 10.60 7.58
CA TRP A 146 -0.42 9.37 8.17
C TRP A 146 -1.87 9.04 7.75
N GLU A 147 -2.69 10.06 7.49
CA GLU A 147 -4.09 9.89 7.08
C GLU A 147 -4.21 9.12 5.76
N LEU A 148 -3.32 9.40 4.79
CA LEU A 148 -3.28 8.69 3.52
C LEU A 148 -2.86 7.23 3.72
N ALA A 149 -1.82 7.00 4.51
CA ALA A 149 -1.40 5.63 4.83
C ALA A 149 -2.48 4.86 5.60
N ALA A 150 -3.21 5.52 6.49
CA ALA A 150 -4.32 4.91 7.21
C ALA A 150 -5.49 4.58 6.26
N ASP A 151 -5.82 5.46 5.32
CA ASP A 151 -6.86 5.22 4.32
C ASP A 151 -6.51 4.00 3.45
N GLU A 152 -5.27 3.88 2.97
CA GLU A 152 -4.79 2.73 2.22
C GLU A 152 -4.87 1.43 3.04
N VAL A 153 -4.40 1.45 4.30
CA VAL A 153 -4.51 0.29 5.22
C VAL A 153 -5.97 -0.11 5.42
N HIS A 154 -6.84 0.86 5.70
CA HIS A 154 -8.26 0.61 5.95
C HIS A 154 -9.03 0.16 4.71
N CYS A 155 -8.57 0.52 3.52
CA CYS A 155 -9.12 0.04 2.25
C CYS A 155 -8.71 -1.41 1.98
N GLU A 156 -7.42 -1.73 2.11
CA GLU A 156 -6.89 -3.07 1.77
C GLU A 156 -7.22 -4.12 2.83
N LEU A 157 -7.24 -3.72 4.11
CA LEU A 157 -7.41 -4.65 5.23
C LEU A 157 -8.73 -5.45 5.18
N PRO A 158 -9.92 -4.87 4.87
CA PRO A 158 -11.15 -5.64 4.66
C PRO A 158 -11.14 -6.52 3.43
N GLN A 159 -10.36 -6.19 2.39
CA GLN A 159 -10.26 -6.98 1.16
C GLN A 159 -9.44 -8.25 1.38
N VAL A 160 -8.26 -8.13 2.03
CA VAL A 160 -7.26 -9.19 2.09
C VAL A 160 -7.14 -9.81 3.49
N GLY A 161 -7.51 -9.06 4.53
CA GLY A 161 -7.45 -9.48 5.93
C GLY A 161 -6.13 -9.21 6.64
N ASN A 162 -5.07 -8.84 5.89
CA ASN A 162 -3.76 -8.49 6.42
C ASN A 162 -3.13 -7.41 5.56
N VAL A 163 -2.45 -6.48 6.21
CA VAL A 163 -1.70 -5.41 5.54
C VAL A 163 -0.44 -5.13 6.34
N GLY A 164 0.68 -4.93 5.65
CA GLY A 164 1.92 -4.48 6.26
C GLY A 164 2.01 -2.97 6.29
N LEU A 165 2.69 -2.44 7.29
CA LEU A 165 3.08 -1.05 7.37
C LEU A 165 4.57 -0.98 7.70
N ARG A 166 5.32 -0.21 6.93
CA ARG A 166 6.71 0.15 7.19
C ARG A 166 6.76 1.55 7.75
N LEU A 167 7.48 1.72 8.84
CA LEU A 167 7.72 2.99 9.50
C LEU A 167 9.21 3.29 9.50
N THR A 168 9.64 4.32 8.79
CA THR A 168 11.05 4.74 8.74
C THR A 168 11.16 6.21 9.13
N TYR A 169 12.31 6.59 9.67
CA TYR A 169 12.67 8.01 9.82
C TYR A 169 13.55 8.40 8.65
N GLU A 170 13.16 9.42 7.92
CA GLU A 170 13.84 9.85 6.69
C GLU A 170 14.16 11.33 6.77
N ILE A 171 15.34 11.67 6.29
CA ILE A 171 15.78 13.06 6.09
C ILE A 171 15.94 13.21 4.59
N GLU A 172 15.08 14.02 3.99
CA GLU A 172 15.13 14.31 2.55
C GLU A 172 15.94 15.60 2.36
N ILE A 173 17.01 15.47 1.61
CA ILE A 173 17.88 16.59 1.23
C ILE A 173 17.71 16.81 -0.26
N GLU A 174 17.26 17.99 -0.62
CA GLU A 174 17.16 18.38 -2.02
C GLU A 174 18.42 19.15 -2.42
N HIS A 175 19.09 18.63 -3.45
CA HIS A 175 20.22 19.30 -4.07
C HIS A 175 19.69 20.35 -5.05
N VAL A 176 19.63 21.60 -4.62
CA VAL A 176 19.13 22.69 -5.45
C VAL A 176 20.32 23.39 -6.13
N PRO A 177 20.36 23.41 -7.46
CA PRO A 177 21.42 24.14 -8.16
C PRO A 177 21.18 25.64 -7.97
N ARG A 178 22.16 26.30 -7.34
CA ARG A 178 22.21 27.76 -7.31
C ARG A 178 23.26 28.24 -8.30
N HIS A 179 22.84 29.09 -9.22
CA HIS A 179 23.77 29.80 -10.09
C HIS A 179 24.41 30.91 -9.29
N LYS A 180 25.66 30.74 -8.90
CA LYS A 180 26.49 31.85 -8.45
C LYS A 180 27.24 32.42 -9.64
N TRP A 181 26.96 33.65 -9.91
CA TRP A 181 27.72 34.45 -10.85
C TRP A 181 28.84 35.13 -10.01
N ASP A 182 30.06 34.99 -10.44
CA ASP A 182 31.19 35.67 -9.77
C ASP A 182 31.14 37.15 -10.13
N ILE A 183 30.32 37.90 -9.40
CA ILE A 183 30.22 39.34 -9.48
C ILE A 183 31.04 39.87 -8.29
N ASP A 184 32.09 40.61 -8.59
CA ASP A 184 32.86 41.32 -7.57
C ASP A 184 31.92 42.24 -6.77
N GLU A 185 31.96 42.11 -5.43
CA GLU A 185 31.04 42.80 -4.51
C GLU A 185 31.12 44.33 -4.67
N ASP A 186 32.30 44.84 -5.06
CA ASP A 186 32.50 46.26 -5.32
C ASP A 186 31.84 46.70 -6.65
N TYR A 187 31.80 45.83 -7.64
CA TYR A 187 31.10 46.11 -8.90
C TYR A 187 29.58 46.08 -8.71
N TYR A 188 29.06 45.16 -7.89
CA TYR A 188 27.64 45.12 -7.53
C TYR A 188 27.18 46.40 -6.81
N LYS A 189 27.98 46.92 -5.88
CA LYS A 189 27.72 48.20 -5.20
C LYS A 189 27.68 49.39 -6.17
N LEU A 190 28.61 49.44 -7.12
CA LEU A 190 28.61 50.44 -8.18
C LEU A 190 27.39 50.41 -9.08
N LEU A 191 26.88 49.21 -9.36
CA LEU A 191 25.66 49.02 -10.19
C LEU A 191 24.40 49.47 -9.45
N VAL A 192 24.29 49.19 -8.17
CA VAL A 192 23.20 49.63 -7.31
C VAL A 192 23.21 51.17 -7.16
N GLU A 193 24.38 51.77 -7.01
CA GLU A 193 24.54 53.25 -6.95
C GLU A 193 24.21 53.93 -8.29
N ALA A 194 24.45 53.24 -9.42
CA ALA A 194 24.15 53.76 -10.76
C ALA A 194 22.69 53.66 -11.17
N ASN A 195 21.85 53.09 -10.31
CA ASN A 195 20.40 52.88 -10.54
C ASN A 195 20.07 52.13 -11.87
N LYS A 196 21.01 51.30 -12.34
CA LYS A 196 20.81 50.42 -13.48
C LYS A 196 20.06 49.17 -13.03
N GLU A 197 19.09 48.73 -13.84
CA GLU A 197 18.39 47.51 -13.53
C GLU A 197 19.38 46.32 -13.40
N PRO A 198 19.29 45.51 -12.35
CA PRO A 198 20.26 44.44 -12.07
C PRO A 198 20.44 43.45 -13.22
N ILE A 199 19.42 43.25 -14.05
CA ILE A 199 19.44 42.29 -15.14
C ILE A 199 20.35 42.70 -16.30
N ASP A 200 20.31 43.96 -16.74
CA ASP A 200 21.09 44.40 -17.90
C ASP A 200 22.57 44.54 -17.52
N ALA A 201 22.85 45.06 -16.33
CA ALA A 201 24.19 45.18 -15.81
C ALA A 201 24.85 43.82 -15.50
N PHE A 202 24.04 42.83 -15.17
CA PHE A 202 24.45 41.46 -14.89
C PHE A 202 25.07 40.79 -16.13
N TRP A 203 24.49 40.97 -17.33
CA TRP A 203 25.03 40.41 -18.56
C TRP A 203 26.30 41.09 -19.07
N GLU A 204 26.56 42.35 -18.70
CA GLU A 204 27.77 43.09 -19.06
C GLU A 204 28.97 42.74 -18.17
N ALA A 205 28.72 42.29 -16.91
CA ALA A 205 29.75 42.07 -15.89
C ALA A 205 30.26 40.62 -15.82
N ILE A 206 29.69 39.70 -16.56
CA ILE A 206 30.05 38.29 -16.50
C ILE A 206 31.34 38.04 -17.28
N GLU A 207 32.35 37.42 -16.62
CA GLU A 207 33.51 36.88 -17.32
C GLU A 207 33.07 35.86 -18.37
N LYS A 208 33.50 36.08 -19.59
CA LYS A 208 33.22 35.17 -20.70
C LYS A 208 34.44 34.26 -20.90
N ASP A 209 34.13 33.00 -21.25
CA ASP A 209 35.12 32.03 -21.68
C ASP A 209 35.78 32.50 -23.01
N GLU A 210 36.86 31.88 -23.45
CA GLU A 210 37.54 32.10 -24.73
C GLU A 210 36.57 32.00 -25.93
N ASP A 211 35.45 31.26 -25.76
CA ASP A 211 34.37 31.08 -26.75
C ASP A 211 33.22 32.11 -26.61
N GLY A 212 33.32 33.04 -25.66
CA GLY A 212 32.35 34.12 -25.46
C GLY A 212 31.10 33.75 -24.65
N PHE A 213 31.08 32.57 -24.03
CA PHE A 213 30.00 32.13 -23.14
C PHE A 213 30.26 32.59 -21.69
N PRO A 214 29.20 32.95 -20.94
CA PRO A 214 29.36 33.35 -19.56
C PRO A 214 29.85 32.19 -18.69
N LYS A 215 30.88 32.38 -17.89
CA LYS A 215 31.33 31.45 -16.87
C LYS A 215 30.30 31.40 -15.76
N ALA A 216 29.50 30.35 -15.75
CA ALA A 216 28.57 30.07 -14.66
C ALA A 216 29.17 29.01 -13.73
N TYR A 217 29.30 29.35 -12.46
CA TYR A 217 29.57 28.35 -11.42
C TYR A 217 28.25 27.82 -10.90
N LEU A 218 28.06 26.50 -10.99
CA LEU A 218 26.94 25.78 -10.36
C LEU A 218 27.41 25.39 -8.95
N GLU A 219 26.91 26.09 -7.94
CA GLU A 219 26.95 25.59 -6.58
C GLU A 219 25.66 24.87 -6.27
N TRP A 220 25.76 23.73 -5.61
CA TRP A 220 24.65 22.96 -5.14
C TRP A 220 24.46 23.24 -3.65
N ASP A 221 23.30 23.73 -3.28
CA ASP A 221 22.92 23.86 -1.88
C ASP A 221 22.09 22.65 -1.49
N ASP A 222 22.49 22.02 -0.41
CA ASP A 222 21.75 20.92 0.21
C ASP A 222 20.71 21.53 1.15
N ILE A 223 19.44 21.46 0.77
CA ILE A 223 18.33 21.98 1.58
C ILE A 223 17.59 20.78 2.16
N GLU A 224 17.51 20.69 3.50
CA GLU A 224 16.66 19.75 4.18
C GLU A 224 15.20 20.14 3.95
N THR A 225 14.49 19.37 3.10
CA THR A 225 13.08 19.61 2.75
C THR A 225 12.16 18.89 3.70
N TYR A 226 12.58 17.76 4.22
CA TYR A 226 11.79 16.97 5.17
C TYR A 226 12.70 16.24 6.16
N SER A 227 12.30 16.23 7.42
CA SER A 227 12.93 15.43 8.47
C SER A 227 11.84 14.91 9.40
N GLY A 228 11.59 13.61 9.35
CA GLY A 228 10.51 13.01 10.13
C GLY A 228 10.22 11.56 9.74
N VAL A 229 9.16 11.02 10.30
CA VAL A 229 8.70 9.67 10.01
C VAL A 229 7.99 9.58 8.67
N ARG A 230 8.20 8.48 7.95
CA ARG A 230 7.50 8.13 6.72
C ARG A 230 6.75 6.82 6.90
N PHE A 231 5.54 6.79 6.38
CA PHE A 231 4.69 5.61 6.33
C PHE A 231 4.68 5.03 4.92
N LYS A 232 4.89 3.73 4.81
CA LYS A 232 4.73 3.00 3.55
C LYS A 232 3.83 1.79 3.80
N VAL A 233 2.70 1.77 3.13
CA VAL A 233 1.80 0.62 3.17
C VAL A 233 2.36 -0.49 2.29
N ILE A 234 2.39 -1.70 2.82
CA ILE A 234 2.91 -2.87 2.13
C ILE A 234 1.76 -3.81 1.85
N PRO A 235 1.42 -4.03 0.58
CA PRO A 235 0.43 -5.03 0.20
C PRO A 235 0.79 -6.40 0.79
N TRP A 236 -0.22 -7.17 1.15
CA TRP A 236 0.01 -8.47 1.77
C TRP A 236 0.91 -9.39 0.93
N GLU A 237 0.81 -9.33 -0.39
CA GLU A 237 1.59 -10.12 -1.32
C GLU A 237 3.09 -9.82 -1.27
N ASP A 238 3.43 -8.59 -0.94
CA ASP A 238 4.83 -8.15 -0.83
C ASP A 238 5.40 -8.35 0.57
N MET A 239 4.56 -8.59 1.57
CA MET A 239 5.01 -8.82 2.93
C MET A 239 5.48 -10.25 3.16
N VAL A 240 6.59 -10.42 3.88
CA VAL A 240 7.17 -11.72 4.22
C VAL A 240 7.44 -11.82 5.72
N LEU A 241 7.13 -12.98 6.29
CA LEU A 241 7.34 -13.28 7.71
C LEU A 241 7.99 -14.65 7.91
N PHE A 242 8.89 -14.72 8.84
CA PHE A 242 9.65 -15.94 9.13
C PHE A 242 9.58 -16.33 10.61
N PRO A 243 9.42 -17.63 10.88
CA PRO A 243 9.24 -18.73 9.93
C PRO A 243 7.86 -18.69 9.25
N ALA A 244 7.71 -19.30 8.07
CA ALA A 244 6.44 -19.34 7.33
C ALA A 244 5.28 -19.90 8.18
N THR A 245 5.56 -20.67 9.20
CA THR A 245 4.61 -21.30 10.14
C THR A 245 4.42 -20.51 11.44
N VAL A 246 4.93 -19.29 11.52
CA VAL A 246 4.73 -18.44 12.70
C VAL A 246 3.24 -18.18 12.92
N ARG A 247 2.83 -18.20 14.18
CA ARG A 247 1.42 -17.99 14.55
C ARG A 247 1.11 -16.56 14.96
N ASP A 248 2.06 -15.93 15.64
CA ASP A 248 1.99 -14.56 16.09
C ASP A 248 3.12 -13.73 15.49
N PRO A 249 2.84 -12.54 14.91
CA PRO A 249 3.88 -11.68 14.36
C PRO A 249 4.98 -11.32 15.37
N GLU A 250 4.65 -11.21 16.65
CA GLU A 250 5.59 -10.89 17.73
C GLU A 250 6.64 -11.99 17.96
N ASN A 251 6.33 -13.23 17.56
CA ASN A 251 7.23 -14.38 17.63
C ASN A 251 8.02 -14.62 16.34
N ALA A 252 7.86 -13.76 15.35
CA ALA A 252 8.64 -13.83 14.12
C ALA A 252 10.10 -13.48 14.40
N TYR A 253 11.03 -14.26 13.82
CA TYR A 253 12.45 -13.92 13.83
C TYR A 253 12.90 -13.20 12.55
N GLY A 254 11.99 -13.03 11.61
CA GLY A 254 12.20 -12.27 10.39
C GLY A 254 10.88 -11.69 9.89
N ILE A 255 10.90 -10.44 9.52
CA ILE A 255 9.78 -9.72 8.93
C ILE A 255 10.32 -8.74 7.90
N GLY A 256 9.65 -8.57 6.78
CA GLY A 256 10.10 -7.66 5.76
C GLY A 256 9.18 -7.58 4.57
N GLU A 257 9.71 -7.00 3.51
CA GLU A 257 8.98 -6.77 2.28
C GLU A 257 9.77 -7.20 1.05
N ARG A 258 9.05 -7.46 -0.02
CA ARG A 258 9.56 -7.67 -1.36
C ARG A 258 9.60 -6.32 -2.09
N VAL A 259 10.77 -5.93 -2.59
CA VAL A 259 11.02 -4.63 -3.21
C VAL A 259 11.66 -4.82 -4.58
N MET A 260 11.22 -4.03 -5.56
CA MET A 260 11.91 -3.89 -6.84
C MET A 260 12.87 -2.70 -6.73
N ILE A 261 14.14 -2.92 -6.97
CA ILE A 261 15.18 -1.88 -6.89
C ILE A 261 15.81 -1.74 -8.28
N ARG A 262 15.89 -0.51 -8.78
CA ARG A 262 16.55 -0.24 -10.06
C ARG A 262 18.06 -0.44 -9.96
N GLY A 263 18.67 -0.81 -11.07
CA GLY A 263 20.12 -0.95 -11.12
C GLY A 263 20.88 0.34 -10.83
N GLU A 264 20.35 1.48 -11.23
CA GLU A 264 20.88 2.79 -10.90
C GLU A 264 20.85 3.04 -9.38
N ASP A 265 19.72 2.76 -8.70
CA ASP A 265 19.59 2.92 -7.25
C ASP A 265 20.55 2.00 -6.48
N LEU A 266 20.81 0.80 -7.01
CA LEU A 266 21.82 -0.10 -6.45
C LEU A 266 23.22 0.52 -6.53
N LYS A 267 23.57 1.15 -7.66
CA LYS A 267 24.87 1.82 -7.86
C LYS A 267 25.01 3.06 -6.98
N ILE A 268 23.93 3.85 -6.84
CA ILE A 268 23.89 5.00 -5.93
C ILE A 268 24.08 4.53 -4.49
N GLY A 269 23.37 3.49 -4.06
CA GLY A 269 23.52 2.94 -2.72
C GLY A 269 24.91 2.37 -2.43
N VAL A 270 25.68 1.93 -3.43
CA VAL A 270 27.11 1.59 -3.27
C VAL A 270 27.94 2.84 -3.00
N LYS A 271 27.68 3.96 -3.69
CA LYS A 271 28.39 5.24 -3.47
C LYS A 271 28.11 5.80 -2.08
N GLU A 272 26.89 5.63 -1.59
CA GLU A 272 26.46 6.03 -0.24
C GLU A 272 26.94 5.07 0.87
N GLY A 273 27.56 3.95 0.49
CA GLY A 273 27.99 2.93 1.47
C GLY A 273 26.86 2.07 2.03
N LYS A 274 25.65 2.13 1.44
CA LYS A 274 24.48 1.35 1.85
C LYS A 274 24.57 -0.12 1.40
N TYR A 275 25.13 -0.38 0.23
CA TYR A 275 25.25 -1.71 -0.37
C TYR A 275 26.71 -2.12 -0.56
N PHE A 276 26.98 -3.43 -0.46
CA PHE A 276 28.29 -4.00 -0.73
C PHE A 276 28.56 -4.01 -2.24
N LYS A 277 29.68 -3.38 -2.67
CA LYS A 277 30.02 -3.24 -4.07
C LYS A 277 30.10 -4.59 -4.81
N ASP A 278 30.85 -5.56 -4.26
CA ASP A 278 31.02 -6.89 -4.88
C ASP A 278 29.71 -7.67 -4.99
N ALA A 279 28.77 -7.39 -4.09
CA ALA A 279 27.44 -7.99 -4.11
C ALA A 279 26.56 -7.38 -5.21
N VAL A 280 26.59 -6.06 -5.35
CA VAL A 280 25.86 -5.34 -6.42
C VAL A 280 26.40 -5.75 -7.78
N ASP A 281 27.72 -5.79 -7.97
CA ASP A 281 28.34 -6.21 -9.24
C ASP A 281 27.88 -7.63 -9.64
N ARG A 282 27.74 -8.55 -8.68
CA ARG A 282 27.19 -9.89 -8.93
C ARG A 282 25.71 -9.84 -9.32
N VAL A 283 24.91 -9.02 -8.70
CA VAL A 283 23.46 -8.91 -8.99
C VAL A 283 23.24 -8.33 -10.38
N LEU A 284 23.98 -7.31 -10.78
CA LEU A 284 23.87 -6.69 -12.10
C LEU A 284 24.23 -7.63 -13.27
N MET A 285 24.89 -8.76 -13.00
CA MET A 285 25.14 -9.81 -14.01
C MET A 285 23.88 -10.63 -14.33
N TYR A 286 22.88 -10.63 -13.43
CA TYR A 286 21.63 -11.36 -13.64
C TYR A 286 20.66 -10.51 -14.47
N THR A 287 19.78 -11.19 -15.20
CA THR A 287 18.71 -10.53 -15.95
C THR A 287 17.66 -10.02 -14.97
N SER A 288 17.10 -8.84 -15.25
CA SER A 288 15.95 -8.33 -14.47
C SER A 288 14.84 -9.37 -14.40
N GLN A 289 14.23 -9.49 -13.26
CA GLN A 289 13.07 -10.37 -13.12
C GLN A 289 11.83 -9.70 -13.70
N LEU A 290 11.03 -10.51 -14.39
CA LEU A 290 9.69 -10.11 -14.76
C LEU A 290 8.89 -9.76 -13.49
N ILE A 291 7.92 -8.88 -13.65
CA ILE A 291 6.96 -8.55 -12.58
C ILE A 291 6.42 -9.86 -12.01
N PRO A 292 6.41 -10.05 -10.68
CA PRO A 292 5.87 -11.24 -10.05
C PRO A 292 4.41 -11.51 -10.49
N GLN A 293 4.03 -12.78 -10.64
CA GLN A 293 2.73 -13.18 -11.16
C GLN A 293 1.56 -12.60 -10.34
N ASP A 294 1.69 -12.53 -9.03
CA ASP A 294 0.69 -11.95 -8.12
C ASP A 294 0.50 -10.44 -8.30
N ARG A 295 1.53 -9.71 -8.71
CA ARG A 295 1.39 -8.31 -9.12
C ARG A 295 0.73 -8.18 -10.50
N LEU A 296 1.02 -9.09 -11.41
CA LEU A 296 0.34 -9.14 -12.71
C LEU A 296 -1.17 -9.37 -12.52
N GLU A 297 -1.54 -10.34 -11.68
CA GLU A 297 -2.94 -10.62 -11.36
C GLU A 297 -3.65 -9.41 -10.70
N ARG A 298 -2.94 -8.65 -9.88
CA ARG A 298 -3.45 -7.40 -9.32
C ARG A 298 -3.69 -6.34 -10.39
N TYR A 299 -2.77 -6.19 -11.35
CA TYR A 299 -2.94 -5.27 -12.47
C TYR A 299 -4.07 -5.70 -13.41
N ASP A 300 -4.18 -6.99 -13.67
CA ASP A 300 -5.29 -7.54 -14.46
C ASP A 300 -6.64 -7.27 -13.79
N ALA A 301 -6.73 -7.41 -12.46
CA ALA A 301 -7.92 -7.05 -11.69
C ALA A 301 -8.29 -5.57 -11.79
N GLN A 302 -7.31 -4.69 -12.03
CA GLN A 302 -7.52 -3.25 -12.24
C GLN A 302 -7.74 -2.89 -13.71
N GLY A 303 -7.79 -3.87 -14.62
CA GLY A 303 -7.91 -3.64 -16.06
C GLY A 303 -6.65 -3.06 -16.70
N ILE A 304 -5.50 -3.15 -16.02
CA ILE A 304 -4.20 -2.71 -16.52
C ILE A 304 -3.47 -3.93 -17.08
N SER A 305 -3.16 -3.92 -18.38
CA SER A 305 -2.38 -5.01 -18.99
C SER A 305 -0.89 -4.64 -19.00
N PRO A 306 -0.08 -5.28 -18.13
CA PRO A 306 1.36 -5.01 -18.06
C PRO A 306 2.18 -5.68 -19.17
N THR A 307 1.54 -6.32 -20.15
CA THR A 307 2.21 -7.02 -21.26
C THR A 307 3.10 -6.12 -22.12
N SER A 308 2.96 -4.79 -22.00
CA SER A 308 3.84 -3.82 -22.67
C SER A 308 5.19 -3.60 -21.97
N TYR A 309 5.38 -4.08 -20.75
CA TYR A 309 6.65 -3.95 -20.04
C TYR A 309 7.68 -5.05 -20.37
N GLY A 310 7.29 -6.10 -21.08
CA GLY A 310 8.12 -7.29 -21.28
C GLY A 310 8.91 -7.37 -22.58
N THR A 311 8.73 -6.47 -23.53
CA THR A 311 9.49 -6.45 -24.78
C THR A 311 10.35 -5.19 -24.87
N VAL A 312 11.36 -5.13 -24.02
CA VAL A 312 12.50 -4.26 -24.34
C VAL A 312 13.15 -4.89 -25.58
N GLY A 313 13.08 -4.15 -26.68
CA GLY A 313 13.66 -4.58 -27.96
C GLY A 313 15.12 -5.00 -27.78
N SER A 314 15.63 -5.77 -28.71
CA SER A 314 16.99 -6.32 -28.80
C SER A 314 18.11 -5.26 -28.89
N GLY A 315 18.03 -4.20 -28.05
CA GLY A 315 19.07 -3.23 -27.80
C GLY A 315 20.09 -3.74 -26.78
N ALA A 316 21.23 -3.10 -26.69
CA ALA A 316 22.20 -3.36 -25.63
C ALA A 316 21.51 -3.27 -24.26
N ARG A 317 21.73 -4.28 -23.43
CA ARG A 317 21.18 -4.36 -22.08
C ARG A 317 21.69 -3.17 -21.27
N ASP A 318 20.78 -2.33 -20.80
CA ASP A 318 21.09 -1.22 -19.91
C ASP A 318 20.70 -1.60 -18.48
N THR A 319 21.69 -2.00 -17.71
CA THR A 319 21.53 -2.46 -16.33
C THR A 319 21.01 -1.37 -15.39
N ASP A 320 21.08 -0.10 -15.77
CA ASP A 320 20.67 1.02 -14.91
C ASP A 320 19.15 1.16 -14.84
N TYR A 321 18.47 0.82 -15.94
CA TYR A 321 17.01 0.87 -16.02
C TYR A 321 16.31 -0.47 -15.72
N GLU A 322 17.08 -1.53 -15.47
CA GLU A 322 16.50 -2.82 -15.07
C GLU A 322 16.11 -2.85 -13.61
N ASP A 323 14.97 -3.48 -13.30
CA ASP A 323 14.48 -3.69 -11.94
C ASP A 323 14.90 -5.07 -11.42
N TYR A 324 15.45 -5.11 -10.21
CA TYR A 324 15.91 -6.32 -9.54
C TYR A 324 15.02 -6.63 -8.34
N LEU A 325 14.51 -7.87 -8.28
CA LEU A 325 13.65 -8.31 -7.19
C LEU A 325 14.48 -8.62 -5.94
N CYS A 326 14.37 -7.76 -4.96
CA CYS A 326 15.04 -7.88 -3.67
C CYS A 326 14.05 -8.06 -2.53
N TYR A 327 14.55 -8.54 -1.40
CA TYR A 327 13.83 -8.61 -0.14
C TYR A 327 14.54 -7.75 0.88
N GLU A 328 13.84 -6.80 1.46
CA GLU A 328 14.32 -6.01 2.57
C GLU A 328 13.71 -6.57 3.87
N LEU A 329 14.56 -7.06 4.76
CA LEU A 329 14.18 -7.85 5.92
C LEU A 329 14.75 -7.26 7.20
N CYS A 330 13.95 -7.19 8.26
CA CYS A 330 14.46 -7.20 9.62
C CYS A 330 14.59 -8.67 10.07
N TRP A 331 15.79 -9.07 10.44
CA TRP A 331 16.11 -10.44 10.80
C TRP A 331 16.77 -10.51 12.16
N LYS A 332 16.36 -11.48 12.98
CA LYS A 332 16.90 -11.65 14.32
C LYS A 332 18.03 -12.67 14.32
N MET A 333 19.24 -12.22 14.61
CA MET A 333 20.42 -13.08 14.64
C MET A 333 21.44 -12.59 15.66
N ASP A 334 22.33 -13.48 16.07
CA ASP A 334 23.55 -13.14 16.84
C ASP A 334 24.64 -12.77 15.83
N ALA A 335 24.86 -11.47 15.63
CA ALA A 335 25.79 -10.96 14.63
C ALA A 335 27.24 -10.92 15.14
N ASN A 336 27.45 -10.73 16.43
CA ASN A 336 28.75 -10.57 17.08
C ASN A 336 29.22 -11.83 17.83
N ASN A 337 28.41 -12.89 17.89
CA ASN A 337 28.61 -14.14 18.62
C ASN A 337 28.76 -13.96 20.16
N ASP A 338 28.01 -13.03 20.73
CA ASP A 338 27.93 -12.82 22.18
C ASP A 338 26.83 -13.67 22.86
N GLY A 339 26.07 -14.44 22.07
CA GLY A 339 24.96 -15.26 22.52
C GLY A 339 23.65 -14.52 22.66
N LYS A 340 23.57 -13.26 22.25
CA LYS A 340 22.34 -12.46 22.23
C LYS A 340 21.84 -12.29 20.81
N MET A 341 20.53 -12.29 20.67
CA MET A 341 19.88 -12.10 19.38
C MET A 341 19.51 -10.63 19.18
N GLU A 342 19.99 -10.05 18.10
CA GLU A 342 19.78 -8.67 17.74
C GLU A 342 19.01 -8.57 16.42
N TRP A 343 18.27 -7.48 16.23
CA TRP A 343 17.63 -7.19 14.96
C TRP A 343 18.64 -6.55 14.00
N VAL A 344 18.76 -7.14 12.83
CA VAL A 344 19.59 -6.64 11.74
C VAL A 344 18.74 -6.37 10.50
N ILE A 345 19.16 -5.43 9.67
CA ILE A 345 18.54 -5.14 8.38
C ILE A 345 19.33 -5.88 7.31
N ILE A 346 18.62 -6.65 6.50
CA ILE A 346 19.19 -7.42 5.40
C ILE A 346 18.48 -7.03 4.11
N THR A 347 19.23 -6.66 3.07
CA THR A 347 18.72 -6.58 1.70
C THR A 347 19.28 -7.76 0.93
N PHE A 348 18.40 -8.64 0.44
CA PHE A 348 18.75 -9.91 -0.19
C PHE A 348 18.18 -10.02 -1.59
N HIS A 349 19.02 -10.31 -2.58
CA HIS A 349 18.58 -10.61 -3.93
C HIS A 349 18.38 -12.12 -4.10
N HIS A 350 17.13 -12.53 -4.33
CA HIS A 350 16.73 -13.94 -4.29
C HIS A 350 17.36 -14.77 -5.40
N GLN A 351 17.43 -14.24 -6.64
CA GLN A 351 17.90 -14.99 -7.82
C GLN A 351 19.40 -15.30 -7.74
N SER A 352 20.22 -14.32 -7.35
CA SER A 352 21.67 -14.51 -7.20
C SER A 352 22.06 -15.10 -5.85
N LYS A 353 21.12 -15.23 -4.91
CA LYS A 353 21.34 -15.64 -3.51
C LYS A 353 22.39 -14.78 -2.82
N THR A 354 22.34 -13.47 -3.03
CA THR A 354 23.37 -12.54 -2.59
C THR A 354 22.79 -11.54 -1.58
N ILE A 355 23.48 -11.33 -0.48
CA ILE A 355 23.18 -10.27 0.47
C ILE A 355 23.82 -8.97 -0.01
N LEU A 356 22.99 -7.96 -0.31
CA LEU A 356 23.41 -6.63 -0.74
C LEU A 356 23.77 -5.72 0.43
N ARG A 357 23.04 -5.87 1.55
CA ARG A 357 23.18 -5.05 2.76
C ARG A 357 22.99 -5.91 3.98
N LEU A 358 23.86 -5.72 4.96
CA LEU A 358 23.75 -6.31 6.29
C LEU A 358 24.21 -5.26 7.31
N GLN A 359 23.30 -4.82 8.18
CA GLN A 359 23.58 -3.82 9.19
C GLN A 359 22.72 -3.99 10.44
N TYR A 360 23.18 -3.45 11.56
CA TYR A 360 22.36 -3.36 12.77
C TYR A 360 21.17 -2.42 12.55
N LEU A 361 20.09 -2.68 13.29
CA LEU A 361 18.93 -1.79 13.30
C LEU A 361 19.33 -0.44 13.92
N PRO A 362 19.12 0.70 13.22
CA PRO A 362 19.52 2.01 13.70
C PRO A 362 18.62 2.58 14.81
N TYR A 363 17.51 1.92 15.10
CA TYR A 363 16.50 2.43 16.02
C TYR A 363 16.72 1.94 17.46
N GLU A 364 16.76 2.88 18.41
CA GLU A 364 17.03 2.59 19.82
C GLU A 364 15.93 1.77 20.50
N HIS A 365 14.70 1.82 19.99
CA HIS A 365 13.61 1.01 20.53
C HIS A 365 13.81 -0.51 20.34
N GLY A 366 14.72 -0.92 19.44
CA GLY A 366 15.09 -2.33 19.25
C GLY A 366 13.99 -3.23 18.67
N GLU A 367 12.95 -2.66 18.09
CA GLU A 367 11.87 -3.38 17.42
C GLU A 367 11.95 -3.20 15.89
N PRO A 368 11.50 -4.18 15.08
CA PRO A 368 11.46 -4.04 13.64
C PRO A 368 10.51 -2.89 13.24
N TYR A 369 10.86 -2.19 12.18
CA TYR A 369 10.08 -1.08 11.65
C TYR A 369 8.92 -1.52 10.74
N TYR A 370 8.58 -2.80 10.78
CA TYR A 370 7.44 -3.39 10.09
C TYR A 370 6.35 -3.75 11.08
N THR A 371 5.12 -3.34 10.80
CA THR A 371 3.94 -3.70 11.60
C THR A 371 2.93 -4.42 10.72
N LEU A 372 2.37 -5.54 11.22
CA LEU A 372 1.33 -6.30 10.54
C LEU A 372 -0.03 -5.99 11.14
N PHE A 373 -0.93 -5.46 10.32
CA PHE A 373 -2.35 -5.31 10.64
C PHE A 373 -3.10 -6.59 10.29
N ARG A 374 -4.03 -7.01 11.18
CA ARG A 374 -4.91 -8.16 10.99
C ARG A 374 -6.35 -7.75 11.20
N TYR A 375 -7.23 -8.07 10.26
CA TYR A 375 -8.62 -7.67 10.33
C TYR A 375 -9.43 -8.54 11.30
N PHE A 376 -9.77 -9.78 10.90
CA PHE A 376 -10.36 -10.77 11.80
C PHE A 376 -9.31 -11.82 12.14
N PRO A 377 -8.68 -11.77 13.33
CA PRO A 377 -7.64 -12.72 13.67
C PRO A 377 -8.24 -14.13 13.83
N ARG A 378 -7.54 -15.10 13.27
CA ARG A 378 -7.80 -16.52 13.50
C ARG A 378 -7.01 -17.00 14.70
N VAL A 379 -7.61 -17.87 15.50
CA VAL A 379 -6.93 -18.42 16.68
C VAL A 379 -5.76 -19.28 16.23
N ARG A 380 -4.56 -18.96 16.70
CA ARG A 380 -3.31 -19.69 16.41
C ARG A 380 -2.91 -19.69 14.94
N GLU A 381 -3.34 -18.71 14.16
CA GLU A 381 -2.92 -18.51 12.76
C GLU A 381 -2.39 -17.10 12.56
N LEU A 382 -1.39 -16.99 11.70
CA LEU A 382 -0.79 -15.70 11.35
C LEU A 382 -1.77 -14.81 10.59
N PHE A 383 -2.42 -15.40 9.57
CA PHE A 383 -3.26 -14.64 8.65
C PHE A 383 -4.67 -14.46 9.19
N GLY A 384 -5.10 -13.21 9.25
CA GLY A 384 -6.48 -12.86 9.55
C GLY A 384 -7.42 -13.20 8.39
N MET A 385 -8.70 -13.20 8.69
CA MET A 385 -9.77 -13.37 7.72
C MET A 385 -10.23 -12.00 7.22
N SER A 386 -10.49 -11.88 5.93
CA SER A 386 -11.03 -10.67 5.31
C SER A 386 -12.56 -10.68 5.26
N VAL A 387 -13.14 -9.53 4.96
CA VAL A 387 -14.56 -9.42 4.63
C VAL A 387 -14.83 -10.13 3.31
N ALA A 388 -13.97 -9.89 2.31
CA ALA A 388 -14.08 -10.52 0.99
C ALA A 388 -14.00 -12.06 1.08
N GLU A 389 -13.13 -12.60 1.93
CA GLU A 389 -13.04 -14.05 2.19
C GLU A 389 -14.36 -14.62 2.74
N LYS A 390 -15.01 -13.91 3.67
CA LYS A 390 -16.32 -14.32 4.21
C LYS A 390 -17.41 -14.25 3.17
N MET A 391 -17.32 -13.29 2.25
CA MET A 391 -18.31 -13.06 1.21
C MET A 391 -18.13 -13.95 -0.02
N ALA A 392 -16.94 -14.49 -0.27
CA ALA A 392 -16.57 -15.16 -1.52
C ALA A 392 -17.59 -16.19 -2.01
N THR A 393 -18.04 -17.09 -1.12
CA THR A 393 -19.02 -18.13 -1.49
C THR A 393 -20.39 -17.54 -1.84
N PHE A 394 -20.82 -16.50 -1.13
CA PHE A 394 -22.09 -15.81 -1.38
C PHE A 394 -22.02 -14.94 -2.62
N GLN A 395 -20.87 -14.33 -2.87
CA GLN A 395 -20.56 -13.57 -4.07
C GLN A 395 -20.70 -14.46 -5.33
N ASP A 396 -20.06 -15.63 -5.33
CA ASP A 396 -20.14 -16.58 -6.45
C ASP A 396 -21.57 -17.08 -6.69
N ALA A 397 -22.29 -17.43 -5.62
CA ALA A 397 -23.67 -17.88 -5.71
C ALA A 397 -24.61 -16.77 -6.22
N ALA A 398 -24.47 -15.56 -5.70
CA ALA A 398 -25.28 -14.42 -6.11
C ALA A 398 -25.00 -14.03 -7.58
N THR A 399 -23.72 -14.05 -7.99
CA THR A 399 -23.30 -13.80 -9.37
C THR A 399 -23.90 -14.82 -10.32
N ALA A 400 -23.88 -16.12 -9.95
CA ALA A 400 -24.48 -17.17 -10.76
C ALA A 400 -25.99 -17.00 -10.93
N VAL A 401 -26.71 -16.66 -9.85
CA VAL A 401 -28.17 -16.40 -9.91
C VAL A 401 -28.48 -15.14 -10.72
N LEU A 402 -27.72 -14.06 -10.54
CA LEU A 402 -27.89 -12.83 -11.30
C LEU A 402 -27.74 -13.08 -12.80
N ASN A 403 -26.67 -13.78 -13.20
CA ASN A 403 -26.44 -14.09 -14.61
C ASN A 403 -27.52 -15.05 -15.18
N GLN A 404 -28.06 -15.98 -14.40
CA GLN A 404 -29.22 -16.80 -14.81
C GLN A 404 -30.45 -15.93 -15.09
N ILE A 405 -30.70 -14.92 -14.26
CA ILE A 405 -31.82 -14.00 -14.45
C ILE A 405 -31.62 -13.18 -15.75
N ILE A 406 -30.43 -12.67 -16.00
CA ILE A 406 -30.10 -11.89 -17.19
C ILE A 406 -30.18 -12.76 -18.44
N ASP A 407 -29.55 -13.94 -18.43
CA ASP A 407 -29.56 -14.87 -19.55
C ASP A 407 -30.99 -15.34 -19.90
N HIS A 408 -31.81 -15.57 -18.87
CA HIS A 408 -33.22 -15.91 -19.10
C HIS A 408 -34.00 -14.76 -19.74
N ALA A 409 -33.76 -13.51 -19.29
CA ALA A 409 -34.39 -12.33 -19.89
C ALA A 409 -33.95 -12.13 -21.35
N ASP A 410 -32.67 -12.33 -21.64
CA ASP A 410 -32.13 -12.27 -23.00
C ASP A 410 -32.73 -13.35 -23.90
N LEU A 411 -32.80 -14.57 -23.41
CA LEU A 411 -33.44 -15.66 -24.15
C LEU A 411 -34.93 -15.38 -24.39
N ALA A 412 -35.65 -14.86 -23.41
CA ALA A 412 -37.06 -14.52 -23.55
C ALA A 412 -37.30 -13.38 -24.56
N LEU A 413 -36.39 -12.38 -24.65
CA LEU A 413 -36.48 -11.28 -25.60
C LEU A 413 -36.04 -11.68 -27.01
N ASN A 414 -35.01 -12.53 -27.12
CA ASN A 414 -34.43 -12.92 -28.41
C ASN A 414 -35.14 -14.15 -29.05
N LEU A 415 -36.22 -14.59 -28.48
CA LEU A 415 -36.96 -15.80 -28.89
C LEU A 415 -37.53 -15.70 -30.28
N PHE A 416 -37.76 -14.51 -30.78
CA PHE A 416 -38.25 -14.32 -32.14
C PHE A 416 -37.31 -14.85 -33.24
N GLY A 417 -36.08 -15.26 -32.88
CA GLY A 417 -35.09 -15.84 -33.79
C GLY A 417 -35.03 -17.38 -33.75
N ASN A 418 -35.56 -18.04 -32.69
CA ASN A 418 -35.43 -19.47 -32.48
C ASN A 418 -36.81 -20.16 -32.54
N PHE A 419 -37.10 -20.78 -33.65
CA PHE A 419 -38.31 -21.54 -33.86
C PHE A 419 -38.01 -22.82 -34.62
N PHE A 420 -38.81 -23.84 -34.37
CA PHE A 420 -38.81 -25.06 -35.16
C PHE A 420 -39.73 -24.86 -36.37
N TYR A 421 -39.25 -25.23 -37.54
CA TYR A 421 -40.05 -25.19 -38.74
C TYR A 421 -40.01 -26.55 -39.45
N ASP A 422 -41.13 -26.91 -40.04
CA ASP A 422 -41.27 -28.09 -40.87
C ASP A 422 -41.17 -27.66 -42.36
N SER A 423 -40.76 -28.58 -43.22
CA SER A 423 -40.71 -28.42 -44.67
C SER A 423 -42.04 -28.00 -45.29
N THR A 424 -43.17 -28.34 -44.62
CA THR A 424 -44.52 -27.98 -45.04
C THR A 424 -44.86 -26.49 -44.82
N SER A 425 -44.06 -25.75 -44.05
CA SER A 425 -44.31 -24.33 -43.80
C SER A 425 -43.97 -23.41 -44.97
N GLY A 426 -43.21 -23.88 -45.96
CA GLY A 426 -42.74 -23.11 -47.10
C GLY A 426 -41.74 -22.00 -46.74
N LEU A 427 -41.15 -22.08 -45.55
CA LEU A 427 -40.24 -21.08 -45.02
C LEU A 427 -38.81 -21.32 -45.52
N ASP A 428 -38.19 -20.34 -46.12
CA ASP A 428 -36.76 -20.35 -46.47
C ASP A 428 -35.97 -19.69 -45.36
N PRO A 429 -35.19 -20.44 -44.57
CA PRO A 429 -34.46 -19.90 -43.42
C PRO A 429 -33.43 -18.85 -43.81
N ASN A 430 -32.94 -18.85 -45.05
CA ASN A 430 -31.94 -17.88 -45.52
C ASN A 430 -32.56 -16.53 -45.93
N LYS A 431 -33.88 -16.49 -46.12
CA LYS A 431 -34.61 -15.27 -46.52
C LYS A 431 -35.57 -14.76 -45.44
N PHE A 432 -35.59 -15.44 -44.30
CA PHE A 432 -36.48 -15.10 -43.20
C PHE A 432 -35.87 -14.02 -42.33
N GLU A 433 -36.42 -12.79 -42.40
CA GLU A 433 -36.11 -11.68 -41.51
C GLU A 433 -37.38 -11.27 -40.76
N LEU A 434 -37.35 -11.35 -39.46
CA LEU A 434 -38.39 -10.84 -38.57
C LEU A 434 -38.25 -9.31 -38.48
N GLN A 435 -39.14 -8.58 -39.11
CA GLN A 435 -39.25 -7.13 -38.98
C GLN A 435 -40.56 -6.75 -38.28
N LEU A 436 -40.49 -5.90 -37.27
CA LEU A 436 -41.66 -5.43 -36.54
C LEU A 436 -42.67 -4.76 -37.52
N GLY A 437 -43.91 -5.21 -37.44
CA GLY A 437 -45.03 -4.67 -38.25
C GLY A 437 -45.07 -5.16 -39.69
N ARG A 438 -44.25 -6.07 -40.15
CA ARG A 438 -44.28 -6.66 -41.48
C ARG A 438 -45.02 -7.97 -41.50
N PRO A 439 -46.10 -8.17 -42.30
CA PRO A 439 -46.79 -9.43 -42.40
C PRO A 439 -45.90 -10.47 -43.09
N ILE A 440 -45.85 -11.65 -42.51
CA ILE A 440 -45.07 -12.80 -43.03
C ILE A 440 -46.05 -13.75 -43.72
N LYS A 441 -45.79 -14.10 -44.99
CA LYS A 441 -46.57 -15.06 -45.73
C LYS A 441 -46.02 -16.47 -45.45
N LEU A 442 -46.87 -17.37 -44.97
CA LEU A 442 -46.58 -18.75 -44.70
C LEU A 442 -47.59 -19.66 -45.43
N ASP A 443 -47.15 -20.80 -45.91
CA ASP A 443 -48.02 -21.79 -46.53
C ASP A 443 -48.81 -22.59 -45.48
N SER A 444 -48.24 -22.81 -44.29
CA SER A 444 -48.89 -23.41 -43.13
C SER A 444 -48.38 -22.79 -41.84
N ILE A 445 -49.31 -22.35 -40.97
CA ILE A 445 -48.98 -21.84 -39.62
C ILE A 445 -48.63 -22.97 -38.66
N GLU A 446 -49.19 -24.18 -38.87
CA GLU A 446 -48.94 -25.37 -38.03
C GLU A 446 -47.52 -25.92 -38.17
N GLY A 447 -46.85 -25.60 -39.29
CA GLY A 447 -45.47 -26.00 -39.56
C GLY A 447 -44.43 -25.17 -38.81
N ILE A 448 -44.79 -24.20 -37.99
CA ILE A 448 -43.88 -23.38 -37.20
C ILE A 448 -44.24 -23.47 -35.74
N LYS A 449 -43.25 -23.81 -34.92
CA LYS A 449 -43.40 -23.87 -33.46
C LYS A 449 -42.35 -23.00 -32.81
N PHE A 450 -42.80 -21.92 -32.18
CA PHE A 450 -41.92 -21.10 -31.36
C PHE A 450 -41.55 -21.84 -30.07
N ILE A 451 -40.34 -21.61 -29.60
CA ILE A 451 -39.90 -22.11 -28.31
C ILE A 451 -40.55 -21.22 -27.25
N ASP A 452 -41.45 -21.81 -26.46
CA ASP A 452 -42.08 -21.10 -25.33
C ASP A 452 -41.15 -21.17 -24.11
N ILE A 453 -40.57 -20.03 -23.72
CA ILE A 453 -39.81 -19.95 -22.49
C ILE A 453 -40.74 -19.52 -21.37
N GLN A 454 -40.86 -20.39 -20.39
CA GLN A 454 -41.68 -20.08 -19.22
C GLN A 454 -41.10 -18.90 -18.46
N PRO A 455 -41.92 -18.02 -17.88
CA PRO A 455 -41.45 -16.91 -17.08
C PRO A 455 -40.57 -17.38 -15.92
N LEU A 456 -39.54 -16.61 -15.60
CA LEU A 456 -38.63 -16.94 -14.52
C LEU A 456 -39.41 -17.04 -13.19
N PRO A 457 -39.28 -18.12 -12.43
CA PRO A 457 -39.93 -18.23 -11.13
C PRO A 457 -39.47 -17.12 -10.17
N GLN A 458 -40.39 -16.56 -9.39
CA GLN A 458 -40.09 -15.52 -8.40
C GLN A 458 -39.06 -15.97 -7.34
N GLU A 459 -38.91 -17.27 -7.16
CA GLU A 459 -37.95 -17.89 -6.24
C GLU A 459 -36.51 -17.52 -6.55
N HIS A 460 -36.13 -17.27 -7.82
CA HIS A 460 -34.79 -16.85 -8.20
C HIS A 460 -34.45 -15.47 -7.61
N TYR A 461 -35.40 -14.54 -7.61
CA TYR A 461 -35.23 -13.23 -6.98
C TYR A 461 -35.13 -13.34 -5.45
N GLN A 462 -35.91 -14.25 -4.85
CA GLN A 462 -35.88 -14.50 -3.41
C GLN A 462 -34.54 -15.11 -3.00
N VAL A 463 -33.99 -16.02 -3.78
CA VAL A 463 -32.68 -16.65 -3.54
C VAL A 463 -31.56 -15.59 -3.60
N TYR A 464 -31.60 -14.70 -4.60
CA TYR A 464 -30.63 -13.61 -4.67
C TYR A 464 -30.70 -12.69 -3.44
N GLN A 465 -31.91 -12.32 -3.00
CA GLN A 465 -32.11 -11.51 -1.80
C GLN A 465 -31.63 -12.25 -0.54
N LEU A 466 -31.88 -13.55 -0.45
CA LEU A 466 -31.43 -14.38 0.66
C LEU A 466 -29.88 -14.39 0.77
N PHE A 467 -29.16 -14.55 -0.34
CA PHE A 467 -27.70 -14.51 -0.34
C PHE A 467 -27.17 -13.14 0.12
N LYS A 468 -27.82 -12.08 -0.31
CA LYS A 468 -27.49 -10.73 0.14
C LYS A 468 -27.73 -10.56 1.65
N GLU A 469 -28.90 -10.97 2.16
CA GLU A 469 -29.22 -10.85 3.59
C GLU A 469 -28.28 -11.68 4.47
N ILE A 470 -27.93 -12.90 4.05
CA ILE A 470 -26.95 -13.73 4.76
C ILE A 470 -25.56 -13.08 4.73
N GLY A 471 -25.16 -12.53 3.58
CA GLY A 471 -23.90 -11.82 3.45
C GLY A 471 -23.84 -10.62 4.37
N ASP A 472 -24.87 -9.79 4.39
CA ASP A 472 -25.00 -8.63 5.28
C ASP A 472 -24.94 -9.05 6.77
N LEU A 473 -25.56 -10.17 7.13
CA LEU A 473 -25.53 -10.69 8.50
C LEU A 473 -24.13 -11.15 8.92
N ILE A 474 -23.43 -11.91 8.05
CA ILE A 474 -22.11 -12.48 8.36
C ILE A 474 -21.04 -11.36 8.48
N THR A 475 -21.18 -10.30 7.70
CA THR A 475 -20.25 -9.18 7.69
C THR A 475 -20.61 -8.06 8.64
N SER A 476 -21.74 -8.18 9.36
CA SER A 476 -22.29 -7.16 10.24
C SER A 476 -22.61 -5.83 9.51
N THR A 477 -22.99 -5.94 8.23
CA THR A 477 -23.37 -4.82 7.38
C THR A 477 -24.90 -4.83 7.27
N SER A 478 -25.57 -4.09 8.14
CA SER A 478 -27.03 -4.01 8.13
C SER A 478 -27.54 -2.89 7.22
N ASN A 479 -28.77 -2.98 6.74
CA ASN A 479 -29.39 -1.93 5.92
C ASN A 479 -29.31 -0.52 6.54
N PRO A 480 -29.51 -0.32 7.85
CA PRO A 480 -29.31 0.99 8.49
C PRO A 480 -27.86 1.49 8.40
N THR A 481 -26.86 0.60 8.48
CA THR A 481 -25.44 0.97 8.36
C THR A 481 -25.04 1.35 6.92
N LEU A 482 -25.81 0.89 5.94
CA LEU A 482 -25.69 1.28 4.53
C LEU A 482 -26.51 2.53 4.18
N GLY A 483 -27.11 3.20 5.16
CA GLY A 483 -27.96 4.36 4.94
C GLY A 483 -29.33 4.03 4.34
N LYS A 484 -29.73 2.76 4.27
CA LYS A 484 -31.03 2.32 3.75
C LYS A 484 -32.04 2.23 4.90
N VAL A 485 -33.12 3.00 4.80
CA VAL A 485 -34.25 2.87 5.71
C VAL A 485 -35.02 1.62 5.33
N ALA A 486 -35.29 0.75 6.32
CA ALA A 486 -36.09 -0.46 6.08
C ALA A 486 -37.50 -0.08 5.63
N GLU A 487 -37.90 -0.51 4.43
CA GLU A 487 -39.29 -0.45 4.00
C GLU A 487 -40.12 -1.41 4.83
N GLY A 488 -41.07 -0.87 5.58
CA GLY A 488 -41.99 -1.63 6.40
C GLY A 488 -41.96 -1.19 7.87
N SER A 489 -43.04 -1.39 8.56
CA SER A 489 -43.42 -0.92 9.91
C SER A 489 -42.49 -1.29 11.09
N LYS A 490 -41.16 -1.16 10.90
CA LYS A 490 -40.20 -1.27 12.02
C LYS A 490 -40.23 0.02 12.81
N THR A 491 -40.39 -0.10 14.12
CA THR A 491 -40.33 1.06 15.02
C THR A 491 -38.92 1.64 15.04
N LEU A 492 -38.77 2.94 15.29
CA LEU A 492 -37.49 3.61 15.42
C LEU A 492 -36.57 2.86 16.41
N GLY A 493 -37.13 2.30 17.48
CA GLY A 493 -36.40 1.51 18.46
C GLY A 493 -35.82 0.19 17.90
N GLU A 494 -36.56 -0.52 17.04
CA GLU A 494 -36.05 -1.74 16.39
C GLU A 494 -34.90 -1.43 15.42
N VAL A 495 -35.01 -0.36 14.66
CA VAL A 495 -33.96 0.10 13.74
C VAL A 495 -32.70 0.48 14.53
N GLN A 496 -32.86 1.20 15.63
CA GLN A 496 -31.75 1.57 16.50
C GLN A 496 -31.11 0.34 17.17
N LEU A 497 -31.89 -0.64 17.57
CA LEU A 497 -31.39 -1.85 18.23
C LEU A 497 -30.59 -2.73 17.25
N VAL A 498 -31.07 -2.87 16.01
CA VAL A 498 -30.35 -3.59 14.94
C VAL A 498 -29.07 -2.85 14.56
N ALA A 499 -29.11 -1.53 14.44
CA ALA A 499 -27.92 -0.73 14.15
C ALA A 499 -26.89 -0.82 15.29
N ALA A 500 -27.33 -0.79 16.54
CA ALA A 500 -26.46 -0.96 17.71
C ALA A 500 -25.83 -2.36 17.77
N ALA A 501 -26.59 -3.42 17.50
CA ALA A 501 -26.08 -4.79 17.51
C ALA A 501 -25.03 -5.04 16.41
N SER A 502 -25.26 -4.54 15.20
CA SER A 502 -24.26 -4.60 14.11
C SER A 502 -23.06 -3.68 14.39
N GLY A 503 -23.27 -2.58 15.12
CA GLY A 503 -22.24 -1.68 15.59
C GLY A 503 -21.24 -2.36 16.53
N MET A 504 -21.72 -3.13 17.51
CA MET A 504 -20.85 -3.78 18.50
C MET A 504 -19.79 -4.71 17.91
N GLN A 505 -20.15 -5.54 16.92
CA GLN A 505 -19.18 -6.44 16.27
C GLN A 505 -18.14 -5.67 15.48
N PHE A 506 -18.54 -4.58 14.84
CA PHE A 506 -17.63 -3.72 14.10
C PHE A 506 -16.70 -2.95 15.05
N GLU A 507 -17.24 -2.41 16.17
CA GLU A 507 -16.45 -1.70 17.18
C GLU A 507 -15.31 -2.54 17.74
N GLU A 508 -15.55 -3.84 17.96
CA GLU A 508 -14.48 -4.73 18.40
C GLU A 508 -13.37 -4.86 17.34
N THR A 509 -13.75 -4.95 16.08
CA THR A 509 -12.78 -5.01 14.96
C THR A 509 -12.01 -3.70 14.83
N ALA A 510 -12.69 -2.57 14.86
CA ALA A 510 -12.07 -1.25 14.84
C ALA A 510 -11.14 -1.03 16.05
N SER A 511 -11.54 -1.48 17.24
CA SER A 511 -10.69 -1.44 18.44
C SER A 511 -9.40 -2.24 18.28
N ARG A 512 -9.41 -3.40 17.57
CA ARG A 512 -8.20 -4.16 17.28
C ARG A 512 -7.27 -3.41 16.33
N VAL A 513 -7.82 -2.83 15.27
CA VAL A 513 -7.06 -1.99 14.33
C VAL A 513 -6.47 -0.78 15.04
N ALA A 514 -7.26 -0.11 15.87
CA ALA A 514 -6.81 1.03 16.69
C ALA A 514 -5.68 0.67 17.65
N ARG A 515 -5.71 -0.53 18.28
CA ARG A 515 -4.59 -1.01 19.11
C ARG A 515 -3.30 -1.22 18.31
N THR A 516 -3.41 -1.65 17.06
CA THR A 516 -2.23 -1.78 16.19
C THR A 516 -1.69 -0.40 15.83
N TRP A 517 -2.57 0.57 15.53
CA TRP A 517 -2.17 1.97 15.34
C TRP A 517 -1.52 2.56 16.59
N ALA A 518 -2.02 2.25 17.79
CA ALA A 518 -1.40 2.71 19.03
C ALA A 518 0.04 2.24 19.20
N LYS A 519 0.37 1.00 18.75
CA LYS A 519 1.77 0.53 18.71
C LYS A 519 2.60 1.34 17.72
N VAL A 520 2.06 1.61 16.54
CA VAL A 520 2.74 2.43 15.51
C VAL A 520 3.01 3.84 16.05
N TRP A 521 2.04 4.48 16.68
CA TRP A 521 2.22 5.82 17.24
C TRP A 521 3.25 5.86 18.37
N GLU A 522 3.34 4.80 19.19
CA GLU A 522 4.41 4.69 20.19
C GLU A 522 5.79 4.57 19.53
N GLN A 523 5.91 3.82 18.42
CA GLN A 523 7.15 3.78 17.64
C GLN A 523 7.48 5.13 17.00
N VAL A 524 6.49 5.85 16.46
CA VAL A 524 6.67 7.23 15.96
C VAL A 524 7.23 8.13 17.05
N ARG A 525 6.62 8.10 18.25
CA ARG A 525 7.09 8.91 19.40
C ARG A 525 8.54 8.59 19.77
N GLN A 526 8.92 7.32 19.72
CA GLN A 526 10.29 6.89 20.03
C GLN A 526 11.28 7.35 18.95
N LEU A 527 10.91 7.27 17.68
CA LEU A 527 11.73 7.74 16.56
C LEU A 527 11.91 9.27 16.61
N GLU A 528 10.82 10.01 16.80
CA GLU A 528 10.90 11.48 16.93
C GLU A 528 11.77 11.89 18.14
N ALA A 529 11.71 11.15 19.25
CA ALA A 529 12.55 11.40 20.41
C ALA A 529 14.03 11.09 20.14
N GLN A 530 14.34 10.00 19.41
CA GLN A 530 15.71 9.62 19.04
C GLN A 530 16.37 10.62 18.11
N TYR A 531 15.62 11.11 17.11
CA TYR A 531 16.15 12.01 16.08
C TYR A 531 15.89 13.50 16.35
N ALA A 532 15.29 13.85 17.50
CA ALA A 532 15.10 15.22 17.90
C ALA A 532 16.44 15.94 18.05
N GLN A 533 16.66 16.97 17.26
CA GLN A 533 17.87 17.78 17.36
C GLN A 533 17.91 18.52 18.71
N ASN A 534 18.95 18.29 19.49
CA ASN A 534 19.15 18.92 20.82
C ASN A 534 17.98 18.70 21.81
N GLY A 535 17.25 17.60 21.70
CA GLY A 535 16.10 17.31 22.57
C GLY A 535 14.89 18.23 22.33
N VAL A 536 14.87 19.01 21.25
CA VAL A 536 13.78 19.92 20.90
C VAL A 536 13.04 19.40 19.68
N VAL A 537 11.80 18.98 19.86
CA VAL A 537 10.88 18.68 18.77
C VAL A 537 10.22 19.98 18.31
N LYS A 538 10.50 20.42 17.09
CA LYS A 538 9.83 21.59 16.49
C LYS A 538 8.49 21.14 15.92
N PHE A 539 7.40 21.76 16.32
CA PHE A 539 6.07 21.51 15.76
C PHE A 539 5.31 22.83 15.52
N ARG A 540 4.40 22.79 14.56
CA ARG A 540 3.49 23.91 14.29
C ARG A 540 2.29 23.83 15.24
N ARG A 541 2.12 24.83 16.07
CA ARG A 541 0.89 24.98 16.83
C ARG A 541 -0.20 25.52 15.91
N LYS A 542 -1.30 24.77 15.73
CA LYS A 542 -2.50 25.34 15.11
C LYS A 542 -3.06 26.38 16.05
N ILE A 543 -3.06 27.66 15.63
CA ILE A 543 -3.65 28.79 16.34
C ILE A 543 -5.17 28.78 16.14
#